data_06b2ecafaff845c851ca5e6d38b6d3d7
#
_entry.id   06b2ecafaff845c851ca5e6d38b6d3d7
#
_cell.length_a   1.000
_cell.length_b   1.000
_cell.length_c   1.000
_cell.angle_alpha   90.00
_cell.angle_beta   90.00
_cell.angle_gamma   90.00
#
_symmetry.space_group_name_H-M   'P 1'
#
loop_
_entity.id
_entity.type
_entity.pdbx_description
1 polymer ?
#
loop_
_entity_poly.entity_id
_entity_poly.type
_entity_poly.pdbx_seq_one_letter_code
_entity_poly.pdbx_strand_id
1 'polypeptide(L)'
;MADQLRWDYLSCYGAKHIDAPHLDWLANRGVRFDRAYVQSPICGPSRMSFYTGRYVRSHGSTWNGFPLRVGEATLGDHLRELGIRCSLVGKTHMTPDVEGMNRLGIDPQSTIGALVSLSLIHI
;
A
#
# COMPACT_ATOMS: atom_id res chain seq x y z
N MET A 1 -6.31 2.22 -4.40
CA MET A 1 -5.02 2.91 -4.70
C MET A 1 -4.73 2.69 -6.17
N ALA A 2 -4.35 3.74 -6.91
CA ALA A 2 -3.91 3.64 -8.31
C ALA A 2 -2.38 3.68 -8.38
N ASP A 3 -1.79 2.72 -9.10
CA ASP A 3 -0.34 2.60 -9.26
C ASP A 3 0.11 3.49 -10.42
N GLN A 4 1.14 4.29 -10.22
CA GLN A 4 1.73 5.19 -11.22
C GLN A 4 0.77 6.22 -11.87
N LEU A 5 -0.40 6.44 -11.32
CA LEU A 5 -1.33 7.44 -11.84
C LEU A 5 -0.81 8.84 -11.52
N ARG A 6 -0.60 9.64 -12.55
CA ARG A 6 -0.28 11.05 -12.42
C ARG A 6 -1.57 11.83 -12.16
N TRP A 7 -1.49 12.78 -11.23
CA TRP A 7 -2.63 13.61 -10.85
C TRP A 7 -3.15 14.48 -12.01
N ASP A 8 -2.25 14.97 -12.86
CA ASP A 8 -2.55 15.82 -14.00
C ASP A 8 -3.21 15.09 -15.19
N TYR A 9 -3.42 13.78 -15.08
CA TYR A 9 -4.24 12.99 -16.02
C TYR A 9 -5.71 12.86 -15.58
N LEU A 10 -6.07 13.40 -14.44
CA LEU A 10 -7.44 13.34 -13.94
C LEU A 10 -8.22 14.62 -14.30
N SER A 11 -9.45 14.46 -14.77
CA SER A 11 -10.35 15.57 -15.15
C SER A 11 -10.62 16.52 -13.98
N CYS A 12 -10.76 16.01 -12.76
CA CYS A 12 -10.92 16.85 -11.57
C CYS A 12 -9.71 17.75 -11.25
N TYR A 13 -8.55 17.48 -11.85
CA TYR A 13 -7.37 18.34 -11.80
C TYR A 13 -7.13 19.11 -13.10
N GLY A 14 -8.09 19.10 -14.03
CA GLY A 14 -8.06 19.90 -15.26
C GLY A 14 -7.53 19.17 -16.49
N ALA A 15 -7.29 17.87 -16.44
CA ALA A 15 -6.98 17.08 -17.64
C ALA A 15 -8.15 17.15 -18.65
N LYS A 16 -7.79 17.26 -19.93
CA LYS A 16 -8.77 17.35 -21.03
C LYS A 16 -8.74 16.12 -21.95
N HIS A 17 -7.88 15.16 -21.64
CA HIS A 17 -7.65 14.01 -22.52
C HIS A 17 -8.44 12.78 -22.12
N ILE A 18 -8.83 12.68 -20.87
CA ILE A 18 -9.53 11.53 -20.30
C ILE A 18 -10.59 12.07 -19.35
N ASP A 19 -11.82 11.63 -19.53
CA ASP A 19 -12.90 11.88 -18.59
C ASP A 19 -12.92 10.80 -17.52
N ALA A 20 -12.90 11.22 -16.27
CA ALA A 20 -12.98 10.35 -15.11
C ALA A 20 -14.19 10.70 -14.23
N PRO A 21 -15.44 10.48 -14.74
CA PRO A 21 -16.65 11.04 -14.14
C PRO A 21 -16.88 10.56 -12.69
N HIS A 22 -16.48 9.35 -12.36
CA HIS A 22 -16.61 8.84 -10.99
C HIS A 22 -15.61 9.47 -10.02
N LEU A 23 -14.40 9.79 -10.48
CA LEU A 23 -13.41 10.51 -9.67
C LEU A 23 -13.81 11.99 -9.54
N ASP A 24 -14.34 12.58 -10.59
CA ASP A 24 -14.90 13.94 -10.55
C ASP A 24 -16.07 14.04 -9.57
N TRP A 25 -16.96 13.06 -9.62
CA TRP A 25 -18.07 12.97 -8.67
C TRP A 25 -17.57 12.87 -7.22
N LEU A 26 -16.55 12.04 -6.97
CA LEU A 26 -15.94 11.91 -5.64
C LEU A 26 -15.27 13.22 -5.20
N ALA A 27 -14.51 13.86 -6.09
CA ALA A 27 -13.83 15.12 -5.82
C ALA A 27 -14.81 16.25 -5.49
N ASN A 28 -15.96 16.29 -6.15
CA ASN A 28 -17.01 17.30 -5.92
C ASN A 28 -17.76 17.09 -4.59
N ARG A 29 -17.75 15.91 -4.03
CA ARG A 29 -18.45 15.57 -2.77
C ARG A 29 -17.51 15.46 -1.56
N GLY A 30 -16.22 15.39 -1.80
CA GLY A 30 -15.20 15.22 -0.78
C GLY A 30 -14.21 16.37 -0.73
N VAL A 31 -13.03 16.07 -0.25
CA VAL A 31 -11.90 17.00 -0.22
C VAL A 31 -10.87 16.56 -1.26
N ARG A 32 -10.53 17.45 -2.17
CA ARG A 32 -9.45 17.26 -3.12
C ARG A 32 -8.19 17.94 -2.59
N PHE A 33 -7.11 17.18 -2.49
CA PHE A 33 -5.82 17.70 -2.06
C PHE A 33 -4.99 18.08 -3.29
N ASP A 34 -4.75 19.36 -3.49
CA ASP A 34 -3.95 19.86 -4.63
C ASP A 34 -2.44 19.61 -4.42
N ARG A 35 -2.03 19.39 -3.17
CA ARG A 35 -0.62 19.15 -2.80
C ARG A 35 -0.52 17.98 -1.83
N ALA A 36 -0.73 16.77 -2.34
CA ALA A 36 -0.51 15.53 -1.61
C ALA A 36 0.82 14.91 -2.02
N TYR A 37 1.66 14.57 -1.05
CA TYR A 37 2.99 14.02 -1.29
C TYR A 37 3.10 12.62 -0.70
N VAL A 38 3.64 11.71 -1.49
CA VAL A 38 3.99 10.36 -1.03
C VAL A 38 5.33 10.37 -0.32
N GLN A 39 5.57 9.40 0.56
CA GLN A 39 6.83 9.28 1.31
C GLN A 39 8.00 8.80 0.45
N SER A 40 7.72 8.21 -0.70
CA SER A 40 8.70 7.77 -1.68
C SER A 40 8.05 7.74 -3.06
N PRO A 41 8.77 8.11 -4.13
CA PRO A 41 8.27 7.99 -5.50
C PRO A 41 8.31 6.55 -6.02
N ILE A 42 8.79 5.60 -5.23
CA ILE A 42 8.94 4.19 -5.58
C ILE A 42 7.81 3.38 -4.96
N CYS A 43 7.22 2.47 -5.73
CA CYS A 43 5.99 1.78 -5.37
C CYS A 43 6.10 0.95 -4.07
N GLY A 44 7.16 0.19 -3.85
CA GLY A 44 7.35 -0.61 -2.64
C GLY A 44 7.36 0.26 -1.37
N PRO A 45 8.33 1.15 -1.19
CA PRO A 45 8.40 2.03 -0.03
C PRO A 45 7.15 2.88 0.18
N SER A 46 6.57 3.41 -0.90
CA SER A 46 5.35 4.22 -0.82
C SER A 46 4.16 3.42 -0.30
N ARG A 47 4.00 2.18 -0.80
CA ARG A 47 2.93 1.28 -0.35
C ARG A 47 3.14 0.85 1.09
N MET A 48 4.37 0.56 1.50
CA MET A 48 4.67 0.21 2.88
C MET A 48 4.36 1.37 3.83
N SER A 49 4.69 2.61 3.44
CA SER A 49 4.29 3.80 4.20
C SER A 49 2.76 3.91 4.31
N PHE A 50 2.03 3.62 3.23
CA PHE A 50 0.57 3.64 3.24
C PHE A 50 -0.02 2.55 4.16
N TYR A 51 0.51 1.32 4.09
CA TYR A 51 -0.02 0.21 4.88
C TYR A 51 0.30 0.31 6.38
N THR A 52 1.45 0.93 6.73
CA THR A 52 1.89 1.06 8.13
C THR A 52 1.54 2.40 8.75
N GLY A 53 1.21 3.42 7.96
CA GLY A 53 1.06 4.80 8.41
C GLY A 53 2.37 5.44 8.87
N ARG A 54 3.53 4.89 8.49
CA ARG A 54 4.86 5.30 8.98
C ARG A 54 5.77 5.77 7.86
N TYR A 55 6.77 6.55 8.23
CA TYR A 55 7.82 7.00 7.31
C TYR A 55 8.74 5.85 6.89
N VAL A 56 9.30 5.94 5.68
CA VAL A 56 10.21 4.93 5.10
C VAL A 56 11.34 4.55 6.05
N ARG A 57 11.98 5.54 6.68
CA ARG A 57 13.06 5.29 7.66
C ARG A 57 12.61 4.49 8.87
N SER A 58 11.34 4.56 9.22
CA SER A 58 10.78 3.87 10.39
C SER A 58 10.46 2.41 10.07
N HIS A 59 9.74 2.16 8.98
CA HIS A 59 9.35 0.80 8.59
C HIS A 59 10.45 0.02 7.84
N GLY A 60 11.53 0.67 7.39
CA GLY A 60 12.73 0.05 6.86
C GLY A 60 12.69 -0.42 5.41
N SER A 61 11.53 -0.47 4.77
CA SER A 61 11.41 -0.82 3.35
C SER A 61 11.80 0.38 2.48
N THR A 62 13.08 0.47 2.11
CA THR A 62 13.66 1.64 1.44
C THR A 62 13.64 1.55 -0.08
N TRP A 63 13.40 0.36 -0.64
CA TRP A 63 13.36 0.10 -2.06
C TRP A 63 12.43 -1.07 -2.39
N ASN A 64 12.15 -1.29 -3.69
CA ASN A 64 11.45 -2.49 -4.12
C ASN A 64 12.28 -3.72 -3.77
N GLY A 65 11.66 -4.74 -3.21
CA GLY A 65 12.37 -5.94 -2.76
C GLY A 65 12.94 -5.86 -1.34
N PHE A 66 12.87 -4.69 -0.68
CA PHE A 66 13.24 -4.58 0.73
C PHE A 66 12.01 -4.83 1.61
N PRO A 67 12.08 -5.77 2.56
CA PRO A 67 10.98 -6.09 3.44
C PRO A 67 10.72 -4.97 4.46
N LEU A 68 9.53 -4.99 5.04
CA LEU A 68 9.28 -4.29 6.30
C LEU A 68 10.15 -4.85 7.41
N ARG A 69 10.48 -4.03 8.38
CA ARG A 69 11.10 -4.54 9.62
C ARG A 69 10.17 -5.55 10.27
N VAL A 70 10.75 -6.59 10.85
CA VAL A 70 9.97 -7.59 11.60
C VAL A 70 9.25 -6.91 12.76
N GLY A 71 7.97 -7.20 12.91
CA GLY A 71 7.13 -6.60 13.95
C GLY A 71 6.45 -5.29 13.55
N GLU A 72 6.64 -4.81 12.31
CA GLU A 72 5.86 -3.66 11.82
C GLU A 72 4.40 -4.05 11.63
N ALA A 73 3.53 -3.41 12.37
CA ALA A 73 2.09 -3.55 12.24
C ALA A 73 1.57 -2.78 11.02
N THR A 74 0.65 -3.40 10.30
CA THR A 74 -0.05 -2.79 9.17
C THR A 74 -1.49 -2.42 9.55
N LEU A 75 -2.16 -1.69 8.67
CA LEU A 75 -3.60 -1.40 8.82
C LEU A 75 -4.41 -2.69 9.05
N GLY A 76 -4.05 -3.79 8.35
CA GLY A 76 -4.73 -5.07 8.52
C GLY A 76 -4.57 -5.66 9.93
N ASP A 77 -3.42 -5.46 10.56
CA ASP A 77 -3.17 -5.93 11.92
C ASP A 77 -4.01 -5.14 12.92
N HIS A 78 -4.02 -3.82 12.82
CA HIS A 78 -4.83 -2.96 13.68
C HIS A 78 -6.34 -3.21 13.52
N LEU A 79 -6.83 -3.43 12.30
CA LEU A 79 -8.23 -3.73 12.05
C LEU A 79 -8.65 -5.10 12.61
N ARG A 80 -7.73 -6.06 12.57
CA ARG A 80 -7.97 -7.40 13.13
C ARG A 80 -8.20 -7.36 14.64
N GLU A 81 -7.47 -6.51 15.36
CA GLU A 81 -7.68 -6.30 16.81
C GLU A 81 -9.09 -5.78 17.14
N LEU A 82 -9.70 -5.07 16.18
CA LEU A 82 -11.08 -4.58 16.28
C LEU A 82 -12.13 -5.57 15.75
N GLY A 83 -11.73 -6.81 15.42
CA GLY A 83 -12.61 -7.81 14.83
C GLY A 83 -12.99 -7.55 13.37
N ILE A 84 -12.34 -6.60 12.71
CA ILE A 84 -12.62 -6.23 11.32
C ILE A 84 -11.71 -7.05 10.39
N ARG A 85 -12.33 -7.83 9.50
CA ARG A 85 -11.61 -8.56 8.48
C ARG A 85 -11.21 -7.60 7.34
N CYS A 86 -9.92 -7.52 7.06
CA CYS A 86 -9.37 -6.75 5.94
C CYS A 86 -8.93 -7.72 4.83
N SER A 87 -9.34 -7.43 3.60
CA SER A 87 -8.89 -8.15 2.41
C SER A 87 -8.14 -7.18 1.50
N LEU A 88 -6.96 -7.57 1.07
CA LEU A 88 -6.14 -6.79 0.15
C LEU A 88 -6.18 -7.46 -1.23
N VAL A 89 -6.67 -6.74 -2.22
CA VAL A 89 -6.82 -7.23 -3.58
C VAL A 89 -5.96 -6.39 -4.53
N GLY A 90 -5.23 -7.05 -5.41
CA GLY A 90 -4.36 -6.41 -6.39
C GLY A 90 -2.88 -6.36 -5.95
N LYS A 91 -2.16 -5.33 -6.40
CA LYS A 91 -0.72 -5.20 -6.18
C LYS A 91 -0.40 -4.81 -4.75
N THR A 92 0.30 -5.68 -4.04
CA THR A 92 0.79 -5.43 -2.69
C THR A 92 2.19 -4.81 -2.70
N HIS A 93 3.09 -5.35 -3.50
CA HIS A 93 4.52 -5.03 -3.55
C HIS A 93 5.23 -5.19 -2.19
N MET A 94 4.67 -6.03 -1.32
CA MET A 94 5.31 -6.39 -0.06
C MET A 94 6.32 -7.52 -0.30
N THR A 95 7.48 -7.41 0.32
CA THR A 95 8.51 -8.45 0.32
C THR A 95 8.65 -8.99 1.74
N PRO A 96 8.54 -10.31 1.95
CA PRO A 96 8.72 -10.90 3.27
C PRO A 96 10.21 -10.92 3.68
N ASP A 97 10.49 -10.63 4.95
CA ASP A 97 11.80 -10.90 5.56
C ASP A 97 11.82 -12.31 6.15
N VAL A 98 12.01 -13.28 5.28
CA VAL A 98 12.02 -14.69 5.66
C VAL A 98 13.10 -15.01 6.70
N GLU A 99 14.30 -14.44 6.55
CA GLU A 99 15.42 -14.66 7.48
C GLU A 99 15.14 -14.03 8.85
N GLY A 100 14.59 -12.82 8.88
CA GLY A 100 14.21 -12.16 10.11
C GLY A 100 13.11 -12.89 10.86
N MET A 101 12.12 -13.41 10.15
CA MET A 101 11.05 -14.23 10.72
C MET A 101 11.61 -15.54 11.31
N ASN A 102 12.48 -16.23 10.59
CA ASN A 102 13.12 -17.45 11.07
C ASN A 102 13.92 -17.22 12.36
N ARG A 103 14.66 -16.11 12.45
CA ARG A 103 15.41 -15.75 13.67
C ARG A 103 14.51 -15.51 14.88
N LEU A 104 13.28 -15.07 14.67
CA LEU A 104 12.29 -14.84 15.72
C LEU A 104 11.40 -16.05 15.99
N GLY A 105 11.60 -17.16 15.29
CA GLY A 105 10.75 -18.36 15.41
C GLY A 105 9.33 -18.15 14.86
N ILE A 106 9.14 -17.15 14.00
CA ILE A 106 7.87 -16.89 13.31
C ILE A 106 7.84 -17.73 12.04
N ASP A 107 6.82 -18.56 11.89
CA ASP A 107 6.63 -19.30 10.63
C ASP A 107 6.28 -18.34 9.49
N PRO A 108 7.17 -18.17 8.50
CA PRO A 108 6.91 -17.28 7.38
C PRO A 108 5.66 -17.67 6.59
N GLN A 109 5.35 -18.95 6.51
CA GLN A 109 4.21 -19.45 5.74
C GLN A 109 2.87 -19.06 6.37
N SER A 110 2.76 -19.03 7.68
CA SER A 110 1.55 -18.63 8.37
C SER A 110 1.25 -17.13 8.21
N THR A 111 2.30 -16.32 8.05
CA THR A 111 2.19 -14.84 7.97
C THR A 111 2.16 -14.35 6.53
N ILE A 112 2.87 -15.02 5.63
CA ILE A 112 3.10 -14.60 4.25
C ILE A 112 2.11 -15.25 3.28
N GLY A 113 1.61 -16.44 3.58
CA GLY A 113 0.69 -17.17 2.70
C GLY A 113 -0.52 -16.32 2.29
N ALA A 114 -1.01 -15.48 3.18
CA ALA A 114 -2.07 -14.53 2.88
C ALA A 114 -1.60 -13.32 2.04
N LEU A 115 -0.34 -12.91 2.15
CA LEU A 115 0.20 -11.71 1.48
C LEU A 115 0.76 -12.02 0.08
N VAL A 116 1.42 -13.15 -0.09
CA VAL A 116 1.97 -13.59 -1.39
C VAL A 116 0.88 -14.12 -2.30
N SER A 117 -0.10 -14.82 -1.76
CA SER A 117 -1.27 -15.31 -2.49
C SER A 117 -2.08 -14.18 -3.14
N LEU A 118 -2.12 -13.00 -2.51
CA LEU A 118 -2.85 -11.84 -3.01
C LEU A 118 -2.11 -11.10 -4.14
N SER A 119 -0.80 -11.27 -4.28
CA SER A 119 -0.03 -10.69 -5.39
C SER A 119 -0.22 -11.46 -6.70
N LEU A 120 -0.79 -12.64 -6.65
CA LEU A 120 -1.01 -13.51 -7.81
C LEU A 120 -2.42 -13.44 -8.39
N ILE A 121 -3.33 -12.68 -7.78
CA ILE A 121 -4.65 -12.44 -8.37
C ILE A 121 -4.49 -11.30 -9.39
N HIS A 122 -4.01 -11.64 -10.55
CA HIS A 122 -4.22 -10.84 -11.74
C HIS A 122 -5.65 -11.12 -12.23
N ILE A 123 -6.52 -10.14 -12.07
CA ILE A 123 -7.76 -10.05 -12.82
C ILE A 123 -7.47 -9.27 -14.09
#